data_a80170100cd5ed21a96d24877960b573
#
_entry.id   a80170100cd5ed21a96d24877960b573
#
_cell.length_a   1.000
_cell.length_b   1.000
_cell.length_c   1.000
_cell.angle_alpha   90.00
_cell.angle_beta   90.00
_cell.angle_gamma   90.00
#
_symmetry.space_group_name_H-M   'P 1'
#
loop_
_entity.id
_entity.type
_entity.pdbx_description
1 polymer ?
#
loop_
_entity_poly.entity_id
_entity_poly.type
_entity_poly.pdbx_seq_one_letter_code
_entity_poly.pdbx_strand_id
1 'polypeptide(L)'
;MAARGSARNSRLNKKPKKTKLRGNVSHGHGRVGKHRKHPGGRGNAGGLHHHRTLFDKYHPGYFGKVGQREFHKLKNRRWCPSVNLDRLWSLLSQRTHEKFAGSENSAVPVINCVRSGYFKVLGKGVLPKQPLIVKAKFFSRRAEEKIKAAGGACILVS
;
A
#
# COMPACT_ATOMS: atom_id res chain seq x y z
N MET A 1 -12.38 -22.26 -40.47
CA MET A 1 -12.36 -23.41 -39.56
C MET A 1 -12.66 -22.89 -38.14
N ALA A 2 -13.88 -23.08 -37.68
CA ALA A 2 -14.32 -22.59 -36.38
C ALA A 2 -14.06 -23.65 -35.31
N ALA A 3 -13.27 -23.31 -34.28
CA ALA A 3 -12.99 -24.17 -33.12
C ALA A 3 -14.24 -24.28 -32.28
N ARG A 4 -14.82 -25.49 -32.21
CA ARG A 4 -15.93 -25.83 -31.32
C ARG A 4 -15.44 -25.81 -29.87
N GLY A 5 -15.88 -24.83 -29.11
CA GLY A 5 -15.67 -24.79 -27.64
C GLY A 5 -16.35 -25.98 -26.98
N SER A 6 -15.56 -26.80 -26.31
CA SER A 6 -16.00 -27.91 -25.48
C SER A 6 -16.86 -27.40 -24.33
N ALA A 7 -18.16 -27.57 -24.40
CA ALA A 7 -19.08 -27.38 -23.30
C ALA A 7 -18.72 -28.37 -22.18
N ARG A 8 -18.00 -27.92 -21.16
CA ARG A 8 -17.67 -28.70 -19.96
C ARG A 8 -18.96 -29.06 -19.24
N ASN A 9 -19.21 -30.36 -19.20
CA ASN A 9 -20.38 -31.04 -18.66
C ASN A 9 -20.51 -30.72 -17.14
N SER A 10 -21.27 -29.68 -16.80
CA SER A 10 -21.50 -29.21 -15.42
C SER A 10 -22.28 -30.20 -14.54
N ARG A 11 -22.64 -31.39 -15.12
CA ARG A 11 -23.42 -32.43 -14.43
C ARG A 11 -22.54 -33.35 -13.58
N LEU A 12 -21.23 -33.42 -13.79
CA LEU A 12 -20.33 -34.38 -13.11
C LEU A 12 -19.93 -33.99 -11.68
N ASN A 13 -20.19 -32.75 -11.25
CA ASN A 13 -19.84 -32.27 -9.90
C ASN A 13 -21.03 -31.99 -8.99
N LYS A 14 -22.21 -32.49 -9.29
CA LYS A 14 -23.30 -32.46 -8.31
C LYS A 14 -22.98 -33.49 -7.23
N LYS A 15 -22.49 -33.04 -6.07
CA LYS A 15 -22.43 -33.88 -4.85
C LYS A 15 -23.77 -34.59 -4.69
N PRO A 16 -23.79 -35.91 -4.43
CA PRO A 16 -25.04 -36.65 -4.24
C PRO A 16 -25.86 -35.94 -3.16
N LYS A 17 -27.12 -35.66 -3.46
CA LYS A 17 -28.05 -35.05 -2.48
C LYS A 17 -28.01 -35.94 -1.25
N LYS A 18 -27.47 -35.42 -0.13
CA LYS A 18 -27.48 -36.10 1.15
C LYS A 18 -28.89 -36.56 1.41
N THR A 19 -29.07 -37.85 1.67
CA THR A 19 -30.35 -38.46 2.05
C THR A 19 -31.00 -37.58 3.10
N LYS A 20 -32.25 -37.18 2.90
CA LYS A 20 -32.96 -36.36 3.88
C LYS A 20 -32.95 -37.11 5.21
N LEU A 21 -32.42 -36.50 6.26
CA LEU A 21 -32.35 -37.04 7.61
C LEU A 21 -33.76 -37.07 8.20
N ARG A 22 -34.56 -38.04 7.77
CA ARG A 22 -35.90 -38.28 8.31
C ARG A 22 -35.79 -39.24 9.48
N GLY A 23 -36.59 -39.05 10.53
CA GLY A 23 -36.57 -39.87 11.73
C GLY A 23 -35.42 -39.59 12.72
N ASN A 24 -34.52 -38.68 12.38
CA ASN A 24 -33.42 -38.28 13.27
C ASN A 24 -33.88 -37.13 14.17
N VAL A 25 -34.00 -37.37 15.45
CA VAL A 25 -34.57 -36.43 16.43
C VAL A 25 -33.68 -35.17 16.59
N SER A 26 -32.37 -35.34 16.64
CA SER A 26 -31.41 -34.23 16.88
C SER A 26 -30.57 -33.88 15.65
N HIS A 27 -30.71 -34.57 14.53
CA HIS A 27 -29.92 -34.37 13.32
C HIS A 27 -28.40 -34.36 13.53
N GLY A 28 -27.91 -35.17 14.49
CA GLY A 28 -26.47 -35.24 14.82
C GLY A 28 -25.96 -34.18 15.80
N HIS A 29 -26.84 -33.35 16.36
CA HIS A 29 -26.43 -32.26 17.26
C HIS A 29 -26.70 -32.53 18.76
N GLY A 30 -27.16 -33.75 19.12
CA GLY A 30 -27.48 -34.09 20.49
C GLY A 30 -28.73 -33.38 21.04
N ARG A 31 -29.18 -33.86 22.22
CA ARG A 31 -30.38 -33.29 22.86
C ARG A 31 -30.06 -32.27 23.94
N VAL A 32 -28.93 -32.40 24.63
CA VAL A 32 -28.54 -31.53 25.76
C VAL A 32 -27.91 -30.27 25.24
N GLY A 33 -26.77 -30.35 24.49
CA GLY A 33 -26.05 -29.20 23.97
C GLY A 33 -26.78 -28.43 22.90
N LYS A 34 -27.51 -29.11 22.01
CA LYS A 34 -28.23 -28.55 20.86
C LYS A 34 -27.31 -27.78 19.92
N HIS A 35 -27.78 -27.49 18.72
CA HIS A 35 -27.09 -26.63 17.74
C HIS A 35 -27.77 -25.25 17.74
N ARG A 36 -27.18 -24.32 18.47
CA ARG A 36 -27.67 -22.95 18.52
C ARG A 36 -27.01 -22.11 17.41
N LYS A 37 -27.64 -21.02 17.00
CA LYS A 37 -27.16 -20.19 15.89
C LYS A 37 -25.93 -19.37 16.25
N HIS A 38 -25.85 -18.87 17.48
CA HIS A 38 -24.78 -17.98 17.94
C HIS A 38 -24.30 -18.35 19.34
N PRO A 39 -23.68 -19.56 19.54
CA PRO A 39 -23.29 -20.03 20.88
C PRO A 39 -22.15 -19.23 21.49
N GLY A 40 -21.34 -18.55 20.67
CA GLY A 40 -20.26 -17.65 21.11
C GLY A 40 -20.61 -16.17 21.11
N GLY A 41 -21.86 -15.82 20.80
CA GLY A 41 -22.25 -14.45 20.57
C GLY A 41 -22.19 -14.04 19.11
N ARG A 42 -22.75 -12.89 18.77
CA ARG A 42 -22.75 -12.37 17.39
C ARG A 42 -21.54 -11.43 17.15
N GLY A 43 -21.03 -11.46 15.94
CA GLY A 43 -19.94 -10.58 15.50
C GLY A 43 -18.68 -10.72 16.37
N ASN A 44 -18.15 -9.59 16.81
CA ASN A 44 -16.93 -9.52 17.62
C ASN A 44 -17.19 -9.62 19.14
N ALA A 45 -18.30 -10.20 19.56
CA ALA A 45 -18.60 -10.39 20.97
C ALA A 45 -17.55 -11.28 21.65
N GLY A 46 -17.28 -10.97 22.93
CA GLY A 46 -16.33 -11.74 23.75
C GLY A 46 -14.86 -11.46 23.46
N GLY A 47 -14.52 -10.39 22.73
CA GLY A 47 -13.14 -10.08 22.37
C GLY A 47 -12.18 -9.87 23.56
N LEU A 48 -12.66 -9.42 24.72
CA LEU A 48 -11.90 -9.32 25.97
C LEU A 48 -12.14 -10.49 26.92
N HIS A 49 -12.99 -11.41 26.58
CA HIS A 49 -13.38 -12.54 27.42
C HIS A 49 -13.09 -13.87 26.72
N HIS A 50 -14.12 -14.60 26.33
CA HIS A 50 -14.01 -15.96 25.79
C HIS A 50 -13.37 -16.05 24.39
N HIS A 51 -13.30 -14.96 23.63
CA HIS A 51 -12.59 -14.87 22.36
C HIS A 51 -11.24 -14.12 22.46
N ARG A 52 -10.76 -13.86 23.65
CA ARG A 52 -9.54 -13.06 23.91
C ARG A 52 -8.32 -13.62 23.19
N THR A 53 -8.14 -14.93 23.21
CA THR A 53 -7.01 -15.58 22.52
C THR A 53 -6.95 -15.29 21.04
N LEU A 54 -8.09 -15.22 20.36
CA LEU A 54 -8.19 -14.90 18.94
C LEU A 54 -7.80 -13.45 18.67
N PHE A 55 -8.28 -12.53 19.50
CA PHE A 55 -7.95 -11.12 19.36
C PHE A 55 -6.47 -10.83 19.67
N ASP A 56 -5.93 -11.41 20.74
CA ASP A 56 -4.54 -11.18 21.12
C ASP A 56 -3.56 -11.78 20.07
N LYS A 57 -3.90 -12.93 19.49
CA LYS A 57 -3.06 -13.61 18.51
C LYS A 57 -3.15 -13.03 17.11
N TYR A 58 -4.36 -12.75 16.62
CA TYR A 58 -4.57 -12.39 15.21
C TYR A 58 -4.84 -10.90 15.00
N HIS A 59 -5.23 -10.17 16.03
CA HIS A 59 -5.52 -8.74 15.97
C HIS A 59 -4.90 -7.98 17.15
N PRO A 60 -3.54 -8.05 17.34
CA PRO A 60 -2.87 -7.31 18.39
C PRO A 60 -3.13 -5.82 18.23
N GLY A 61 -3.43 -5.13 19.34
CA GLY A 61 -3.74 -3.70 19.32
C GLY A 61 -5.17 -3.34 18.87
N TYR A 62 -6.06 -4.32 18.75
CA TYR A 62 -7.47 -4.07 18.38
C TYR A 62 -8.18 -3.19 19.41
N PHE A 63 -7.96 -3.45 20.70
CA PHE A 63 -8.55 -2.67 21.79
C PHE A 63 -7.62 -1.54 22.22
N GLY A 64 -8.23 -0.50 22.78
CA GLY A 64 -7.52 0.67 23.26
C GLY A 64 -7.44 1.81 22.25
N LYS A 65 -6.82 2.89 22.67
CA LYS A 65 -6.61 4.11 21.88
C LYS A 65 -5.15 4.52 22.05
N VAL A 66 -4.45 4.70 20.95
CA VAL A 66 -3.04 5.12 20.91
C VAL A 66 -2.94 6.46 20.20
N GLY A 67 -2.07 7.33 20.71
CA GLY A 67 -1.76 8.62 20.14
C GLY A 67 -2.63 9.77 20.64
N GLN A 68 -2.16 10.97 20.37
CA GLN A 68 -2.84 12.21 20.72
C GLN A 68 -3.93 12.51 19.68
N ARG A 69 -5.11 12.95 20.12
CA ARG A 69 -6.16 13.45 19.24
C ARG A 69 -5.87 14.90 18.87
N GLU A 70 -6.06 15.23 17.61
CA GLU A 70 -6.01 16.58 17.10
C GLU A 70 -7.41 16.96 16.65
N PHE A 71 -8.05 17.87 17.41
CA PHE A 71 -9.36 18.43 17.03
C PHE A 71 -9.15 19.40 15.88
N HIS A 72 -10.12 19.48 14.97
CA HIS A 72 -10.06 20.36 13.80
C HIS A 72 -8.80 20.16 12.94
N LYS A 73 -8.45 18.93 12.70
CA LYS A 73 -7.31 18.55 11.85
C LYS A 73 -7.58 18.87 10.39
N LEU A 74 -7.00 19.97 9.91
CA LEU A 74 -7.07 20.37 8.52
C LEU A 74 -5.93 19.70 7.71
N LYS A 75 -6.29 18.75 6.86
CA LYS A 75 -5.35 18.02 6.01
C LYS A 75 -4.60 18.97 5.05
N ASN A 76 -5.28 20.00 4.58
CA ASN A 76 -4.71 20.97 3.61
C ASN A 76 -3.50 21.75 4.15
N ARG A 77 -3.45 22.02 5.45
CA ARG A 77 -2.30 22.71 6.07
C ARG A 77 -1.02 21.88 6.03
N ARG A 78 -1.14 20.54 6.00
CA ARG A 78 -0.02 19.61 6.01
C ARG A 78 0.22 18.94 4.66
N TRP A 79 -0.54 19.33 3.64
CA TRP A 79 -0.41 18.75 2.33
C TRP A 79 0.91 19.19 1.69
N CYS A 80 1.85 18.25 1.61
CA CYS A 80 3.17 18.45 1.05
C CYS A 80 3.63 17.13 0.40
N PRO A 81 3.23 16.87 -0.84
CA PRO A 81 3.63 15.66 -1.55
C PRO A 81 5.14 15.61 -1.68
N SER A 82 5.70 14.45 -1.38
CA SER A 82 7.15 14.25 -1.37
C SER A 82 7.58 13.18 -2.36
N VAL A 83 8.78 13.33 -2.88
CA VAL A 83 9.46 12.39 -3.78
C VAL A 83 10.80 12.00 -3.19
N ASN A 84 11.20 10.74 -3.36
CA ASN A 84 12.52 10.25 -2.95
C ASN A 84 13.52 10.33 -4.10
N LEU A 85 14.82 10.32 -3.75
CA LEU A 85 15.91 10.42 -4.73
C LEU A 85 15.88 9.29 -5.78
N ASP A 86 15.48 8.10 -5.39
CA ASP A 86 15.34 6.94 -6.29
C ASP A 86 14.34 7.17 -7.43
N ARG A 87 13.36 8.07 -7.22
CA ARG A 87 12.34 8.39 -8.20
C ARG A 87 12.57 9.67 -8.98
N LEU A 88 13.62 10.43 -8.67
CA LEU A 88 13.87 11.71 -9.35
C LEU A 88 14.07 11.55 -10.85
N TRP A 89 14.85 10.56 -11.24
CA TRP A 89 15.12 10.29 -12.65
C TRP A 89 13.87 9.88 -13.43
N SER A 90 12.93 9.21 -12.82
CA SER A 90 11.66 8.84 -13.47
C SER A 90 10.73 10.05 -13.74
N LEU A 91 11.04 11.22 -13.20
CA LEU A 91 10.31 12.46 -13.49
C LEU A 91 10.76 13.12 -14.82
N LEU A 92 11.87 12.69 -15.38
CA LEU A 92 12.33 13.13 -16.70
C LEU A 92 11.61 12.37 -17.81
N SER A 93 11.37 13.03 -18.93
CA SER A 93 10.87 12.38 -20.12
C SER A 93 11.94 11.44 -20.71
N GLN A 94 11.51 10.39 -21.40
CA GLN A 94 12.41 9.44 -22.05
C GLN A 94 13.39 10.16 -23.00
N ARG A 95 12.91 11.11 -23.78
CA ARG A 95 13.72 11.93 -24.68
C ARG A 95 14.85 12.68 -23.96
N THR A 96 14.55 13.18 -22.74
CA THR A 96 15.55 13.85 -21.92
C THR A 96 16.54 12.84 -21.34
N HIS A 97 16.06 11.69 -20.94
CA HIS A 97 16.88 10.57 -20.46
C HIS A 97 17.91 10.16 -21.49
N GLU A 98 17.49 9.90 -22.73
CA GLU A 98 18.35 9.52 -23.85
C GLU A 98 19.38 10.61 -24.17
N LYS A 99 18.97 11.88 -24.14
CA LYS A 99 19.87 13.03 -24.39
C LYS A 99 21.00 13.12 -23.36
N PHE A 100 20.76 12.76 -22.12
CA PHE A 100 21.73 12.86 -21.02
C PHE A 100 22.34 11.52 -20.63
N ALA A 101 22.01 10.42 -21.28
CA ALA A 101 22.57 9.09 -21.02
C ALA A 101 24.04 8.97 -21.47
N GLY A 102 24.50 9.81 -22.40
CA GLY A 102 25.90 9.86 -22.83
C GLY A 102 26.72 10.75 -21.92
N SER A 103 27.87 10.25 -21.47
CA SER A 103 28.78 10.94 -20.54
C SER A 103 29.50 12.18 -21.10
N GLU A 104 29.33 12.48 -22.37
CA GLU A 104 30.06 13.58 -23.07
C GLU A 104 29.35 14.93 -23.08
N ASN A 105 28.14 14.99 -22.56
CA ASN A 105 27.38 16.25 -22.54
C ASN A 105 27.78 17.12 -21.34
N SER A 106 28.33 18.30 -21.62
CA SER A 106 28.59 19.33 -20.62
C SER A 106 27.32 19.93 -20.01
N ALA A 107 26.15 19.62 -20.56
CA ALA A 107 24.86 20.09 -20.08
C ALA A 107 24.30 19.19 -18.97
N VAL A 108 23.82 19.79 -17.90
CA VAL A 108 23.27 19.12 -16.72
C VAL A 108 21.74 19.11 -16.79
N PRO A 109 21.06 17.96 -16.58
CA PRO A 109 19.60 17.88 -16.57
C PRO A 109 19.00 18.65 -15.40
N VAL A 110 17.92 19.38 -15.66
CA VAL A 110 17.16 20.14 -14.66
C VAL A 110 15.83 19.44 -14.38
N ILE A 111 15.63 19.04 -13.14
CA ILE A 111 14.40 18.39 -12.67
C ILE A 111 13.58 19.40 -11.87
N ASN A 112 12.39 19.76 -12.35
CA ASN A 112 11.47 20.60 -11.60
C ASN A 112 10.41 19.74 -10.92
N CYS A 113 10.61 19.42 -9.64
CA CYS A 113 9.71 18.60 -8.85
C CYS A 113 8.33 19.26 -8.65
N VAL A 114 8.26 20.58 -8.56
CA VAL A 114 7.01 21.32 -8.37
C VAL A 114 6.08 21.14 -9.57
N ARG A 115 6.61 21.21 -10.79
CA ARG A 115 5.83 20.94 -12.01
C ARG A 115 5.35 19.49 -12.09
N SER A 116 6.08 18.58 -11.48
CA SER A 116 5.69 17.16 -11.38
C SER A 116 4.76 16.88 -10.19
N GLY A 117 4.30 17.90 -9.47
CA GLY A 117 3.37 17.77 -8.35
C GLY A 117 4.01 17.41 -7.01
N TYR A 118 5.33 17.48 -6.88
CA TYR A 118 6.05 17.19 -5.63
C TYR A 118 6.69 18.44 -5.06
N PHE A 119 6.45 18.70 -3.76
CA PHE A 119 6.96 19.90 -3.10
C PHE A 119 8.23 19.64 -2.29
N LYS A 120 8.41 18.42 -1.78
CA LYS A 120 9.54 18.08 -0.92
C LYS A 120 10.34 16.90 -1.46
N VAL A 121 11.66 17.05 -1.45
CA VAL A 121 12.60 15.99 -1.84
C VAL A 121 13.20 15.32 -0.60
N LEU A 122 13.10 13.98 -0.53
CA LEU A 122 13.58 13.15 0.57
C LEU A 122 14.75 12.26 0.13
N GLY A 123 15.68 12.00 1.05
CA GLY A 123 16.96 11.37 0.78
C GLY A 123 16.97 9.83 0.70
N LYS A 124 15.82 9.16 0.51
CA LYS A 124 15.78 7.70 0.32
C LYS A 124 16.25 7.34 -1.09
N GLY A 125 17.05 6.28 -1.17
CA GLY A 125 17.61 5.78 -2.43
C GLY A 125 19.02 6.31 -2.72
N VAL A 126 19.55 5.86 -3.85
CA VAL A 126 20.88 6.23 -4.37
C VAL A 126 20.67 6.96 -5.69
N LEU A 127 21.43 8.04 -5.90
CA LEU A 127 21.50 8.72 -7.18
C LEU A 127 22.61 8.09 -8.04
N PRO A 128 22.42 8.01 -9.37
CA PRO A 128 23.52 7.71 -10.27
C PRO A 128 24.61 8.77 -10.15
N LYS A 129 25.85 8.41 -10.43
CA LYS A 129 27.00 9.33 -10.41
C LYS A 129 26.96 10.30 -11.61
N GLN A 130 25.88 11.05 -11.71
CA GLN A 130 25.66 12.02 -12.77
C GLN A 130 25.14 13.31 -12.15
N PRO A 131 25.72 14.49 -12.47
CA PRO A 131 25.28 15.75 -11.94
C PRO A 131 23.85 16.06 -12.38
N LEU A 132 23.05 16.66 -11.48
CA LEU A 132 21.67 17.05 -11.76
C LEU A 132 21.29 18.30 -10.96
N ILE A 133 20.46 19.14 -11.53
CA ILE A 133 19.89 20.31 -10.88
C ILE A 133 18.45 20.00 -10.48
N VAL A 134 18.13 20.06 -9.19
CA VAL A 134 16.80 19.78 -8.67
C VAL A 134 16.14 21.05 -8.17
N LYS A 135 14.95 21.35 -8.68
CA LYS A 135 14.11 22.47 -8.23
C LYS A 135 12.95 21.96 -7.40
N ALA A 136 12.83 22.39 -6.14
CA ALA A 136 11.75 22.00 -5.22
C ALA A 136 11.48 23.09 -4.18
N LYS A 137 10.35 23.01 -3.45
CA LYS A 137 10.05 23.92 -2.34
C LYS A 137 10.86 23.59 -1.09
N PHE A 138 11.08 22.30 -0.84
CA PHE A 138 11.79 21.83 0.36
C PHE A 138 12.72 20.67 0.03
N PHE A 139 13.87 20.65 0.71
CA PHE A 139 14.81 19.52 0.69
C PHE A 139 15.02 19.02 2.11
N SER A 140 15.18 17.70 2.27
CA SER A 140 15.71 17.16 3.52
C SER A 140 17.24 17.25 3.50
N ARG A 141 17.87 17.40 4.66
CA ARG A 141 19.33 17.48 4.80
C ARG A 141 20.04 16.35 4.06
N ARG A 142 19.60 15.11 4.26
CA ARG A 142 20.18 13.94 3.57
C ARG A 142 19.98 13.95 2.05
N ALA A 143 18.91 14.57 1.55
CA ALA A 143 18.70 14.70 0.11
C ALA A 143 19.67 15.70 -0.48
N GLU A 144 19.86 16.84 0.17
CA GLU A 144 20.79 17.88 -0.24
C GLU A 144 22.23 17.37 -0.26
N GLU A 145 22.67 16.70 0.82
CA GLU A 145 24.00 16.09 0.91
C GLU A 145 24.28 15.11 -0.25
N LYS A 146 23.30 14.23 -0.56
CA LYS A 146 23.44 13.26 -1.65
C LYS A 146 23.43 13.88 -3.05
N ILE A 147 22.61 14.92 -3.26
CA ILE A 147 22.57 15.64 -4.54
C ILE A 147 23.90 16.37 -4.76
N LYS A 148 24.44 17.05 -3.75
CA LYS A 148 25.74 17.72 -3.81
C LYS A 148 26.87 16.70 -4.01
N ALA A 149 26.85 15.56 -3.33
CA ALA A 149 27.84 14.50 -3.50
C ALA A 149 27.84 13.89 -4.93
N ALA A 150 26.70 13.91 -5.62
CA ALA A 150 26.61 13.51 -7.01
C ALA A 150 27.04 14.62 -8.00
N GLY A 151 27.58 15.77 -7.51
CA GLY A 151 27.94 16.93 -8.34
C GLY A 151 26.76 17.80 -8.78
N GLY A 152 25.59 17.62 -8.17
CA GLY A 152 24.37 18.36 -8.50
C GLY A 152 24.13 19.58 -7.62
N ALA A 153 23.05 20.32 -7.95
CA ALA A 153 22.63 21.51 -7.22
C ALA A 153 21.15 21.43 -6.80
N CYS A 154 20.84 22.00 -5.63
CA CYS A 154 19.47 22.16 -5.12
C CYS A 154 19.05 23.62 -5.25
N ILE A 155 17.90 23.86 -5.89
CA ILE A 155 17.34 25.20 -6.07
C ILE A 155 15.96 25.23 -5.39
N LEU A 156 15.79 26.17 -4.46
CA LEU A 156 14.50 26.43 -3.85
C LEU A 156 13.63 27.26 -4.81
N VAL A 157 12.37 26.84 -4.94
CA VAL A 157 11.38 27.51 -5.79
C VAL A 157 10.12 27.72 -4.95
N SER A 158 9.58 28.90 -5.01
CA SER A 158 8.30 29.26 -4.36
C SER A 158 7.10 28.61 -5.05
#